data_baeff7f2937fd99e86683dcfd45382b8
#
_entry.id   baeff7f2937fd99e86683dcfd45382b8
#
_cell.length_a   1.000
_cell.length_b   1.000
_cell.length_c   1.000
_cell.angle_alpha   90.00
_cell.angle_beta   90.00
_cell.angle_gamma   90.00
#
_symmetry.space_group_name_H-M   'P 1'
#
loop_
_entity.id
_entity.type
_entity.pdbx_description
1 polymer ?
#
loop_
_entity_poly.entity_id
_entity_poly.type
_entity_poly.pdbx_seq_one_letter_code
_entity_poly.pdbx_strand_id
1 'polypeptide(L)'
;MRDCAHYNLIQTPEGVRQMSGKRLKESRERQLPTASELRLLQILWEGGEATVEDVVNAHVPRDRPNYKTTQTLLRIMEQKGFIAHESRGRVFVFKPLISRKTIDQQSVQALLSRNFGGSATGLFLNLLEAATVREKDLDELESQIREYRKKNEPSSGRNRN
;
A
#
# COMPACT_ATOMS: atom_id res chain seq x y z
N MET A 1 -29.58 32.67 3.04
CA MET A 1 -28.24 33.15 3.39
C MET A 1 -27.89 32.61 4.75
N ARG A 2 -27.15 31.51 4.81
CA ARG A 2 -26.57 30.95 6.05
C ARG A 2 -25.15 30.57 5.76
N ASP A 3 -24.28 31.15 6.53
CA ASP A 3 -22.84 31.23 6.44
C ASP A 3 -22.09 29.90 6.23
N CYS A 4 -21.34 29.88 5.13
CA CYS A 4 -20.28 28.89 4.87
C CYS A 4 -18.91 29.32 5.44
N ALA A 5 -18.90 30.01 6.58
CA ALA A 5 -17.70 30.68 7.10
C ALA A 5 -16.99 29.93 8.23
N HIS A 6 -17.25 28.65 8.49
CA HIS A 6 -16.66 27.95 9.66
C HIS A 6 -15.84 26.70 9.35
N TYR A 7 -15.35 26.50 8.12
CA TYR A 7 -14.57 25.31 7.79
C TYR A 7 -13.10 25.57 7.43
N ASN A 8 -12.56 26.73 7.82
CA ASN A 8 -11.23 27.12 7.33
C ASN A 8 -10.18 27.33 8.44
N LEU A 9 -10.27 26.61 9.57
CA LEU A 9 -9.33 26.87 10.68
C LEU A 9 -8.61 25.66 11.25
N ILE A 10 -8.45 24.57 10.49
CA ILE A 10 -7.58 23.44 10.93
C ILE A 10 -6.82 22.91 9.73
N GLN A 11 -5.93 23.67 9.15
CA GLN A 11 -4.89 23.16 8.25
C GLN A 11 -3.71 24.14 8.15
N THR A 12 -3.03 24.36 9.26
CA THR A 12 -1.65 24.80 9.18
C THR A 12 -0.74 23.58 9.18
N PRO A 13 0.31 23.54 8.35
CA PRO A 13 1.26 22.41 8.29
C PRO A 13 1.97 22.13 9.62
N GLU A 14 1.88 23.04 10.59
CA GLU A 14 2.52 22.92 11.91
C GLU A 14 1.76 22.03 12.90
N GLY A 15 0.43 21.87 12.78
CA GLY A 15 -0.36 20.98 13.65
C GLY A 15 -0.10 19.48 13.42
N VAL A 16 0.37 19.09 12.26
CA VAL A 16 0.72 17.70 11.94
C VAL A 16 2.12 17.31 12.49
N ARG A 17 2.95 18.28 12.85
CA ARG A 17 4.33 18.03 13.35
C ARG A 17 4.41 17.57 14.80
N GLN A 18 3.36 17.73 15.61
CA GLN A 18 3.42 17.41 17.05
C GLN A 18 2.77 16.09 17.46
N MET A 19 2.07 15.40 16.58
CA MET A 19 1.69 14.01 16.86
C MET A 19 2.89 13.13 16.54
N SER A 20 3.54 12.62 17.59
CA SER A 20 4.73 11.80 17.56
C SER A 20 4.75 10.89 16.31
N GLY A 21 5.68 11.15 15.38
CA GLY A 21 5.77 10.46 14.08
C GLY A 21 5.83 8.93 14.19
N LYS A 22 6.10 8.41 15.36
CA LYS A 22 6.09 7.00 15.71
C LYS A 22 4.65 6.44 15.80
N ARG A 23 3.69 7.16 16.40
CA ARG A 23 2.28 6.71 16.49
C ARG A 23 1.56 6.73 15.14
N LEU A 24 1.84 7.74 14.32
CA LEU A 24 1.29 7.82 12.96
C LEU A 24 1.89 6.72 12.05
N LYS A 25 3.16 6.38 12.25
CA LYS A 25 3.82 5.31 11.52
C LYS A 25 3.28 3.93 11.93
N GLU A 26 3.09 3.69 13.22
CA GLU A 26 2.56 2.43 13.76
C GLU A 26 1.08 2.20 13.43
N SER A 27 0.25 3.25 13.34
CA SER A 27 -1.14 3.11 12.89
C SER A 27 -1.26 2.90 11.38
N ARG A 28 -0.35 3.46 10.58
CA ARG A 28 -0.24 3.23 9.13
C ARG A 28 0.18 1.81 8.78
N GLU A 29 1.01 1.20 9.61
CA GLU A 29 1.53 -0.17 9.40
C GLU A 29 0.50 -1.26 9.71
N ARG A 30 -0.62 -0.95 10.38
CA ARG A 30 -1.62 -1.94 10.80
C ARG A 30 -2.88 -2.03 9.96
N GLN A 31 -3.09 -1.10 9.04
CA GLN A 31 -4.32 -1.04 8.27
C GLN A 31 -4.04 -1.31 6.80
N LEU A 32 -4.49 -2.49 6.34
CA LEU A 32 -4.46 -2.81 4.91
C LEU A 32 -5.55 -2.04 4.17
N PRO A 33 -5.29 -1.61 2.93
CA PRO A 33 -6.32 -1.02 2.09
C PRO A 33 -7.38 -2.07 1.72
N THR A 34 -8.62 -1.63 1.63
CA THR A 34 -9.70 -2.43 1.04
C THR A 34 -9.46 -2.65 -0.46
N ALA A 35 -10.17 -3.59 -1.07
CA ALA A 35 -10.03 -3.86 -2.50
C ALA A 35 -10.23 -2.61 -3.38
N SER A 36 -11.20 -1.76 -3.02
CA SER A 36 -11.44 -0.49 -3.75
C SER A 36 -10.32 0.53 -3.53
N GLU A 37 -9.83 0.67 -2.31
CA GLU A 37 -8.70 1.55 -1.99
C GLU A 37 -7.41 1.08 -2.67
N LEU A 38 -7.18 -0.23 -2.74
CA LEU A 38 -6.03 -0.81 -3.43
C LEU A 38 -6.05 -0.51 -4.93
N ARG A 39 -7.22 -0.57 -5.59
CA ARG A 39 -7.36 -0.18 -7.00
C ARG A 39 -6.97 1.29 -7.22
N LEU A 40 -7.41 2.19 -6.34
CA LEU A 40 -7.03 3.61 -6.43
C LEU A 40 -5.53 3.81 -6.18
N LEU A 41 -4.94 3.09 -5.23
CA LEU A 41 -3.49 3.11 -5.01
C LEU A 41 -2.72 2.63 -6.24
N GLN A 42 -3.19 1.59 -6.94
CA GLN A 42 -2.56 1.10 -8.18
C GLN A 42 -2.50 2.19 -9.25
N ILE A 43 -3.60 2.92 -9.46
CA ILE A 43 -3.64 4.06 -10.40
C ILE A 43 -2.63 5.14 -9.99
N LEU A 44 -2.58 5.47 -8.69
CA LEU A 44 -1.66 6.48 -8.18
C LEU A 44 -0.19 6.03 -8.24
N TRP A 45 0.11 4.75 -8.06
CA TRP A 45 1.48 4.24 -8.21
C TRP A 45 1.94 4.25 -9.67
N GLU A 46 1.05 3.99 -10.63
CA GLU A 46 1.36 4.02 -12.06
C GLU A 46 1.55 5.44 -12.57
N GLY A 47 0.67 6.37 -12.15
CA GLY A 47 0.71 7.78 -12.58
C GLY A 47 1.61 8.69 -11.73
N GLY A 48 2.04 8.23 -10.54
CA GLY A 48 2.78 9.03 -9.56
C GLY A 48 1.89 10.00 -8.79
N GLU A 49 1.01 10.71 -9.49
CA GLU A 49 0.01 11.63 -8.94
C GLU A 49 -1.22 11.68 -9.85
N ALA A 50 -2.40 11.98 -9.29
CA ALA A 50 -3.62 12.09 -10.08
C ALA A 50 -4.66 13.00 -9.40
N THR A 51 -5.51 13.62 -10.22
CA THR A 51 -6.73 14.29 -9.76
C THR A 51 -7.86 13.27 -9.58
N VAL A 52 -8.98 13.69 -8.97
CA VAL A 52 -10.18 12.83 -8.89
C VAL A 52 -10.65 12.41 -10.29
N GLU A 53 -10.60 13.33 -11.24
CA GLU A 53 -11.01 13.10 -12.63
C GLU A 53 -10.10 12.08 -13.32
N ASP A 54 -8.79 12.20 -13.16
CA ASP A 54 -7.82 11.24 -13.71
C ASP A 54 -8.08 9.83 -13.16
N VAL A 55 -8.31 9.70 -11.86
CA VAL A 55 -8.63 8.43 -11.21
C VAL A 55 -9.92 7.83 -11.76
N VAL A 56 -10.97 8.64 -11.95
CA VAL A 56 -12.24 8.20 -12.55
C VAL A 56 -12.03 7.74 -13.99
N ASN A 57 -11.22 8.48 -14.77
CA ASN A 57 -10.98 8.19 -16.18
C ASN A 57 -10.04 6.98 -16.40
N ALA A 58 -9.19 6.65 -15.44
CA ALA A 58 -8.32 5.47 -15.49
C ALA A 58 -9.10 4.13 -15.37
N HIS A 59 -10.35 4.17 -14.92
CA HIS A 59 -11.20 2.98 -14.89
C HIS A 59 -11.78 2.67 -16.27
N VAL A 60 -11.91 1.36 -16.56
CA VAL A 60 -12.62 0.94 -17.78
C VAL A 60 -14.05 1.47 -17.77
N PRO A 61 -14.64 1.84 -18.93
CA PRO A 61 -15.95 2.50 -19.00
C PRO A 61 -17.07 1.76 -18.27
N ARG A 62 -17.03 0.41 -18.28
CA ARG A 62 -18.03 -0.44 -17.62
C ARG A 62 -18.01 -0.37 -16.10
N ASP A 63 -16.82 -0.13 -15.51
CA ASP A 63 -16.61 -0.14 -14.06
C ASP A 63 -16.26 1.27 -13.53
N ARG A 64 -16.52 2.30 -14.32
CA ARG A 64 -16.18 3.68 -13.97
C ARG A 64 -16.96 4.13 -12.75
N PRO A 65 -16.29 4.44 -11.62
CA PRO A 65 -16.94 4.88 -10.41
C PRO A 65 -17.49 6.31 -10.58
N ASN A 66 -18.50 6.64 -9.79
CA ASN A 66 -19.00 8.00 -9.73
C ASN A 66 -17.94 8.93 -9.12
N TYR A 67 -17.82 10.15 -9.67
CA TYR A 67 -16.89 11.18 -9.19
C TYR A 67 -16.98 11.43 -7.68
N LYS A 68 -18.21 11.59 -7.15
CA LYS A 68 -18.43 11.82 -5.71
C LYS A 68 -17.97 10.64 -4.85
N THR A 69 -18.20 9.43 -5.32
CA THR A 69 -17.76 8.20 -4.63
C THR A 69 -16.24 8.13 -4.59
N THR A 70 -15.58 8.38 -5.72
CA THR A 70 -14.11 8.43 -5.82
C THR A 70 -13.53 9.50 -4.91
N GLN A 71 -14.11 10.69 -4.91
CA GLN A 71 -13.67 11.80 -4.05
C GLN A 71 -13.79 11.43 -2.56
N THR A 72 -14.90 10.81 -2.16
CA THR A 72 -15.10 10.36 -0.78
C THR A 72 -14.07 9.30 -0.39
N LEU A 73 -13.83 8.34 -1.28
CA LEU A 73 -12.86 7.26 -1.02
C LEU A 73 -11.43 7.81 -0.90
N LEU A 74 -11.02 8.74 -1.75
CA LEU A 74 -9.71 9.41 -1.65
C LEU A 74 -9.57 10.16 -0.33
N ARG A 75 -10.61 10.85 0.16
CA ARG A 75 -10.58 11.49 1.48
C ARG A 75 -10.40 10.48 2.62
N ILE A 76 -11.09 9.34 2.55
CA ILE A 76 -10.92 8.26 3.53
C ILE A 76 -9.50 7.71 3.48
N MET A 77 -8.94 7.49 2.30
CA MET A 77 -7.57 7.03 2.11
C MET A 77 -6.54 8.00 2.65
N GLU A 78 -6.80 9.31 2.53
CA GLU A 78 -5.97 10.35 3.11
C GLU A 78 -6.02 10.34 4.64
N GLN A 79 -7.22 10.22 5.23
CA GLN A 79 -7.39 10.08 6.68
C GLN A 79 -6.65 8.83 7.22
N LYS A 80 -6.65 7.74 6.46
CA LYS A 80 -5.87 6.53 6.75
C LYS A 80 -4.37 6.72 6.55
N GLY A 81 -3.94 7.80 5.89
CA GLY A 81 -2.55 8.10 5.62
C GLY A 81 -1.91 7.31 4.49
N PHE A 82 -2.71 6.74 3.59
CA PHE A 82 -2.22 6.08 2.38
C PHE A 82 -1.77 7.05 1.31
N ILE A 83 -2.43 8.21 1.25
CA ILE A 83 -2.19 9.25 0.26
C ILE A 83 -2.18 10.63 0.93
N ALA A 84 -1.70 11.64 0.22
CA ALA A 84 -1.87 13.04 0.57
C ALA A 84 -2.31 13.82 -0.66
N HIS A 85 -2.86 15.01 -0.48
CA HIS A 85 -3.16 15.91 -1.58
C HIS A 85 -2.42 17.23 -1.50
N GLU A 86 -2.23 17.85 -2.65
CA GLU A 86 -1.77 19.23 -2.82
C GLU A 86 -2.81 19.99 -3.61
N SER A 87 -3.03 21.27 -3.27
CA SER A 87 -3.89 22.16 -4.05
C SER A 87 -3.10 22.75 -5.22
N ARG A 88 -3.51 22.48 -6.45
CA ARG A 88 -2.97 23.12 -7.65
C ARG A 88 -4.08 23.98 -8.29
N GLY A 89 -4.13 25.24 -7.90
CA GLY A 89 -5.20 26.15 -8.28
C GLY A 89 -6.53 25.74 -7.66
N ARG A 90 -7.50 25.33 -8.48
CA ARG A 90 -8.85 24.88 -8.02
C ARG A 90 -8.99 23.36 -7.91
N VAL A 91 -7.92 22.62 -8.14
CA VAL A 91 -7.94 21.15 -8.22
C VAL A 91 -7.04 20.56 -7.15
N PHE A 92 -7.47 19.47 -6.53
CA PHE A 92 -6.66 18.66 -5.64
C PHE A 92 -5.95 17.54 -6.44
N VAL A 93 -4.64 17.45 -6.24
CA VAL A 93 -3.80 16.42 -6.83
C VAL A 93 -3.33 15.48 -5.72
N PHE A 94 -3.66 14.23 -5.83
CA PHE A 94 -3.37 13.20 -4.84
C PHE A 94 -2.08 12.45 -5.18
N LYS A 95 -1.27 12.15 -4.15
CA LYS A 95 -0.01 11.40 -4.26
C LYS A 95 0.01 10.24 -3.27
N PRO A 96 0.55 9.07 -3.62
CA PRO A 96 0.70 7.97 -2.69
C PRO A 96 1.80 8.29 -1.67
N LEU A 97 1.51 8.06 -0.37
CA LEU A 97 2.47 8.15 0.73
C LEU A 97 3.09 6.79 1.08
N ILE A 98 2.45 5.72 0.65
CA ILE A 98 2.89 4.35 0.93
C ILE A 98 3.29 3.66 -0.39
N SER A 99 4.38 2.92 -0.36
CA SER A 99 4.85 2.20 -1.55
C SER A 99 4.05 0.92 -1.79
N ARG A 100 3.97 0.49 -3.05
CA ARG A 100 3.38 -0.80 -3.44
C ARG A 100 4.04 -1.95 -2.67
N LYS A 101 5.37 -1.97 -2.64
CA LYS A 101 6.15 -3.00 -1.94
C LYS A 101 5.75 -3.13 -0.46
N THR A 102 5.52 -2.00 0.22
CA THR A 102 5.11 -2.00 1.64
C THR A 102 3.74 -2.65 1.82
N ILE A 103 2.76 -2.31 0.97
CA ILE A 103 1.42 -2.91 1.02
C ILE A 103 1.48 -4.41 0.70
N ASP A 104 2.24 -4.81 -0.32
CA ASP A 104 2.39 -6.22 -0.69
C ASP A 104 2.98 -7.03 0.47
N GLN A 105 4.05 -6.54 1.11
CA GLN A 105 4.66 -7.18 2.28
C GLN A 105 3.70 -7.29 3.47
N GLN A 106 2.95 -6.23 3.78
CA GLN A 106 1.97 -6.23 4.85
C GLN A 106 0.82 -7.21 4.57
N SER A 107 0.38 -7.29 3.32
CA SER A 107 -0.67 -8.22 2.89
C SER A 107 -0.25 -9.67 3.06
N VAL A 108 0.97 -10.01 2.65
CA VAL A 108 1.54 -11.34 2.83
C VAL A 108 1.68 -11.67 4.32
N GLN A 109 2.19 -10.73 5.12
CA GLN A 109 2.34 -10.94 6.57
C GLN A 109 1.00 -11.14 7.28
N ALA A 110 -0.03 -10.38 6.90
CA ALA A 110 -1.37 -10.53 7.44
C ALA A 110 -1.99 -11.89 7.05
N LEU A 111 -1.79 -12.32 5.80
CA LEU A 111 -2.22 -13.63 5.31
C LEU A 111 -1.55 -14.76 6.08
N LEU A 112 -0.22 -14.70 6.23
CA LEU A 112 0.55 -15.67 6.98
C LEU A 112 0.05 -15.81 8.41
N SER A 113 -0.09 -14.69 9.11
CA SER A 113 -0.52 -14.70 10.51
C SER A 113 -1.93 -15.23 10.69
N ARG A 114 -2.86 -14.82 9.80
CA ARG A 114 -4.28 -15.16 9.92
C ARG A 114 -4.59 -16.60 9.51
N ASN A 115 -4.01 -17.07 8.40
CA ASN A 115 -4.42 -18.32 7.76
C ASN A 115 -3.42 -19.45 7.96
N PHE A 116 -2.14 -19.13 8.19
CA PHE A 116 -1.04 -20.12 8.22
C PHE A 116 -0.27 -20.12 9.54
N GLY A 117 -0.79 -19.46 10.60
CA GLY A 117 -0.11 -19.44 11.89
C GLY A 117 1.33 -18.92 11.85
N GLY A 118 1.66 -18.07 10.88
CA GLY A 118 3.01 -17.55 10.63
C GLY A 118 3.91 -18.48 9.80
N SER A 119 3.42 -19.65 9.35
CA SER A 119 4.21 -20.62 8.59
C SER A 119 4.34 -20.23 7.12
N ALA A 120 5.50 -19.73 6.73
CA ALA A 120 5.81 -19.48 5.32
C ALA A 120 5.82 -20.80 4.50
N THR A 121 6.29 -21.89 5.07
CA THR A 121 6.29 -23.22 4.43
C THR A 121 4.85 -23.66 4.13
N GLY A 122 3.93 -23.49 5.08
CA GLY A 122 2.51 -23.84 4.87
C GLY A 122 1.87 -23.05 3.74
N LEU A 123 2.14 -21.74 3.66
CA LEU A 123 1.70 -20.92 2.52
C LEU A 123 2.27 -21.43 1.20
N PHE A 124 3.58 -21.75 1.18
CA PHE A 124 4.26 -22.18 -0.04
C PHE A 124 3.72 -23.52 -0.57
N LEU A 125 3.53 -24.50 0.32
CA LEU A 125 2.93 -25.79 -0.05
C LEU A 125 1.51 -25.61 -0.60
N ASN A 126 0.70 -24.76 0.04
CA ASN A 126 -0.65 -24.47 -0.43
C ASN A 126 -0.67 -23.80 -1.82
N LEU A 127 0.31 -22.93 -2.09
CA LEU A 127 0.47 -22.31 -3.42
C LEU A 127 0.84 -23.35 -4.48
N LEU A 128 1.73 -24.30 -4.17
CA LEU A 128 2.10 -25.37 -5.09
C LEU A 128 0.92 -26.32 -5.39
N GLU A 129 0.05 -26.58 -4.41
CA GLU A 129 -1.13 -27.42 -4.58
C GLU A 129 -2.28 -26.73 -5.31
N ALA A 130 -2.52 -25.43 -5.03
CA ALA A 130 -3.69 -24.69 -5.51
C ALA A 130 -3.47 -23.97 -6.84
N ALA A 131 -2.24 -23.61 -7.17
CA ALA A 131 -1.91 -22.83 -8.35
C ALA A 131 -1.30 -23.72 -9.44
N THR A 132 -1.61 -23.38 -10.71
CA THR A 132 -0.86 -23.93 -11.84
C THR A 132 0.50 -23.22 -11.87
N VAL A 133 1.44 -23.68 -11.03
CA VAL A 133 2.80 -23.14 -10.99
C VAL A 133 3.54 -23.68 -12.22
N ARG A 134 4.06 -22.81 -13.05
CA ARG A 134 4.81 -23.19 -14.23
C ARG A 134 6.23 -23.57 -13.83
N GLU A 135 6.84 -24.49 -14.57
CA GLU A 135 8.21 -24.95 -14.33
C GLU A 135 9.22 -23.79 -14.28
N LYS A 136 9.06 -22.82 -15.17
CA LYS A 136 9.87 -21.58 -15.14
C LYS A 136 9.79 -20.79 -13.83
N ASP A 137 8.60 -20.74 -13.23
CA ASP A 137 8.39 -20.00 -11.98
C ASP A 137 9.09 -20.75 -10.82
N LEU A 138 9.15 -22.08 -10.88
CA LEU A 138 9.88 -22.92 -9.92
C LEU A 138 11.40 -22.73 -10.03
N ASP A 139 11.94 -22.74 -11.26
CA ASP A 139 13.37 -22.50 -11.51
C ASP A 139 13.81 -21.13 -11.00
N GLU A 140 13.00 -20.09 -11.26
CA GLU A 140 13.27 -18.74 -10.79
C GLU A 140 13.25 -18.68 -9.26
N LEU A 141 12.24 -19.29 -8.61
CA LEU A 141 12.15 -19.36 -7.16
C LEU A 141 13.34 -20.11 -6.54
N GLU A 142 13.77 -21.23 -7.11
CA GLU A 142 14.95 -21.93 -6.63
C GLU A 142 16.21 -21.06 -6.72
N SER A 143 16.38 -20.33 -7.82
CA SER A 143 17.49 -19.40 -7.99
C SER A 143 17.48 -18.31 -6.91
N GLN A 144 16.33 -17.68 -6.69
CA GLN A 144 16.15 -16.65 -5.66
C GLN A 144 16.40 -17.19 -4.25
N ILE A 145 15.94 -18.41 -3.94
CA ILE A 145 16.19 -19.06 -2.65
C ILE A 145 17.70 -19.32 -2.44
N ARG A 146 18.41 -19.77 -3.48
CA ARG A 146 19.86 -20.00 -3.42
C ARG A 146 20.62 -18.68 -3.16
N GLU A 147 20.24 -17.61 -3.84
CA GLU A 147 20.84 -16.28 -3.63
C GLU A 147 20.56 -15.75 -2.22
N TYR A 148 19.31 -15.88 -1.76
CA TYR A 148 18.93 -15.47 -0.41
C TYR A 148 19.73 -16.21 0.67
N ARG A 149 19.94 -17.52 0.52
CA ARG A 149 20.76 -18.31 1.42
C ARG A 149 22.21 -17.83 1.44
N LYS A 150 22.83 -17.61 0.28
CA LYS A 150 24.21 -17.10 0.18
C LYS A 150 24.34 -15.74 0.87
N LYS A 151 23.36 -14.88 0.72
CA LYS A 151 23.37 -13.54 1.29
C LYS A 151 23.16 -13.51 2.81
N ASN A 152 22.46 -14.51 3.34
CA ASN A 152 22.12 -14.64 4.76
C ASN A 152 22.85 -15.80 5.46
N GLU A 153 23.84 -16.41 4.83
CA GLU A 153 24.74 -17.33 5.53
C GLU A 153 25.46 -16.54 6.64
N PRO A 154 25.29 -16.91 7.92
CA PRO A 154 26.11 -16.34 8.97
C PRO A 154 27.55 -16.67 8.61
N SER A 155 28.43 -15.69 8.61
CA SER A 155 29.87 -15.89 8.45
C SER A 155 30.41 -16.72 9.63
N SER A 156 30.06 -18.02 9.60
CA SER A 156 30.53 -19.01 10.55
C SER A 156 31.89 -19.49 10.06
N GLY A 157 32.93 -18.88 10.55
CA GLY A 157 34.22 -19.46 10.32
C GLY A 157 35.40 -18.51 10.39
N ARG A 158 35.69 -17.96 11.55
CA ARG A 158 37.09 -17.67 11.95
C ARG A 158 37.17 -17.58 13.47
N ASN A 159 37.12 -18.74 14.10
CA ASN A 159 37.85 -18.88 15.35
C ASN A 159 38.45 -20.28 15.38
N ARG A 160 39.61 -20.40 14.74
CA ARG A 160 40.59 -21.41 15.07
C ARG A 160 41.81 -20.65 15.52
N ASN A 161 41.97 -20.49 16.79
CA ASN A 161 43.20 -20.82 17.50
C ASN A 161 43.07 -20.37 18.92
#